data_962ca8803f7e1f441afc3c84c733d82a
#
_entry.id   962ca8803f7e1f441afc3c84c733d82a
#
_cell.length_a   1.000
_cell.length_b   1.000
_cell.length_c   1.000
_cell.angle_alpha   90.00
_cell.angle_beta   90.00
_cell.angle_gamma   90.00
#
_symmetry.space_group_name_H-M   'P 1'
#
loop_
_entity.id
_entity.type
_entity.pdbx_description
1 polymer ?
#
loop_
_entity_poly.entity_id
_entity_poly.type
_entity_poly.pdbx_seq_one_letter_code
_entity_poly.pdbx_strand_id
1 'polypeptide(L)'
;MKGTAPARRGMLEGTSNPAKGESMTDQETPERAHVTADDIEAANDLIDFIEACPSMFHTAATIMAELDEAGFTYLPENAAWDIEPGGRYYTQRNTSSVIAFKVGEDLAATWGEDGVAGDYHFQLTASHSDSPTFKVKAVPELDGAGETLRLNTEAYGGMIDYTWFDRPLALAGRVLVREGDRIESRLLATEREVAIIPSLAIHMNRGVNEGFAPNRAVDLCPLISAGELKQGDFDALIADEFDVEPEQILGRDLFLVNRQDARIWGWADEFIST
;
A
#
# COMPACT_ATOMS: atom_id res chain seq x y z
N MET A 1 -53.81 -35.87 7.97
CA MET A 1 -53.69 -37.06 7.13
C MET A 1 -52.21 -37.35 6.91
N LYS A 2 -51.85 -38.57 7.24
CA LYS A 2 -50.50 -39.13 7.29
C LYS A 2 -49.91 -39.33 5.87
N GLY A 3 -48.58 -39.15 5.73
CA GLY A 3 -47.86 -39.57 4.55
C GLY A 3 -46.39 -39.64 4.82
N THR A 4 -45.94 -40.72 5.44
CA THR A 4 -44.54 -41.14 5.63
C THR A 4 -44.05 -41.83 4.35
N ALA A 5 -42.87 -41.49 3.89
CA ALA A 5 -42.14 -42.25 2.88
C ALA A 5 -40.77 -42.72 3.43
N PRO A 6 -40.30 -43.92 3.03
CA PRO A 6 -39.27 -44.66 3.76
C PRO A 6 -37.85 -44.42 3.27
N ALA A 7 -36.93 -44.62 4.20
CA ALA A 7 -35.50 -44.65 3.99
C ALA A 7 -35.08 -45.86 3.14
N ARG A 8 -34.25 -45.62 2.10
CA ARG A 8 -33.51 -46.69 1.39
C ARG A 8 -32.06 -46.77 1.95
N ARG A 9 -31.81 -47.88 2.62
CA ARG A 9 -30.48 -48.38 2.96
C ARG A 9 -29.86 -48.98 1.71
N GLY A 10 -28.82 -48.39 1.18
CA GLY A 10 -27.95 -49.00 0.16
C GLY A 10 -26.79 -49.72 0.83
N MET A 11 -26.71 -51.02 0.67
CA MET A 11 -25.55 -51.85 0.99
C MET A 11 -24.39 -51.49 0.05
N LEU A 12 -23.25 -51.14 0.62
CA LEU A 12 -22.00 -51.14 -0.12
C LEU A 12 -21.35 -52.52 -0.02
N GLU A 13 -21.35 -53.21 -1.15
CA GLU A 13 -20.61 -54.44 -1.35
C GLU A 13 -19.11 -54.15 -1.36
N GLY A 14 -18.36 -54.95 -0.62
CA GLY A 14 -16.93 -54.90 -0.55
C GLY A 14 -16.27 -55.30 -1.88
N THR A 15 -15.39 -54.48 -2.38
CA THR A 15 -14.42 -54.88 -3.38
C THR A 15 -13.06 -55.11 -2.71
N SER A 16 -12.61 -56.30 -2.92
CA SER A 16 -11.31 -56.86 -2.48
C SER A 16 -10.14 -56.06 -2.99
N ASN A 17 -9.23 -55.78 -2.06
CA ASN A 17 -7.90 -55.22 -2.30
C ASN A 17 -6.99 -56.23 -2.93
N PRO A 18 -6.34 -55.98 -4.09
CA PRO A 18 -5.21 -56.75 -4.53
C PRO A 18 -3.88 -55.96 -4.40
N ALA A 19 -2.91 -56.71 -3.97
CA ALA A 19 -1.49 -56.56 -4.23
C ALA A 19 -0.68 -55.62 -3.34
N LYS A 20 0.11 -56.33 -2.58
CA LYS A 20 1.37 -55.96 -1.95
C LYS A 20 2.38 -55.49 -2.98
N GLY A 21 3.12 -54.45 -2.61
CA GLY A 21 4.53 -54.35 -2.90
C GLY A 21 4.90 -53.65 -4.20
N GLU A 22 4.88 -52.34 -4.18
CA GLU A 22 5.92 -51.55 -4.81
C GLU A 22 6.52 -50.65 -3.72
N SER A 23 7.80 -50.87 -3.46
CA SER A 23 8.64 -50.02 -2.62
C SER A 23 8.56 -48.59 -3.19
N MET A 24 7.89 -47.71 -2.47
CA MET A 24 8.08 -46.27 -2.70
C MET A 24 9.58 -46.02 -2.47
N THR A 25 10.31 -45.82 -3.57
CA THR A 25 11.63 -45.22 -3.55
C THR A 25 11.62 -44.04 -2.61
N ASP A 26 12.58 -43.97 -1.70
CA ASP A 26 12.86 -42.85 -0.85
C ASP A 26 12.95 -41.59 -1.74
N GLN A 27 11.84 -40.86 -1.87
CA GLN A 27 11.91 -39.48 -2.29
C GLN A 27 12.58 -38.78 -1.10
N GLU A 28 13.82 -38.39 -1.29
CA GLU A 28 14.53 -37.51 -0.38
C GLU A 28 13.59 -36.33 -0.10
N THR A 29 13.16 -36.21 1.15
CA THR A 29 12.39 -35.03 1.59
C THR A 29 13.29 -33.84 1.27
N PRO A 30 12.86 -32.88 0.45
CA PRO A 30 13.71 -31.74 0.13
C PRO A 30 14.17 -31.10 1.44
N GLU A 31 15.46 -30.89 1.53
CA GLU A 31 16.08 -30.24 2.69
C GLU A 31 15.34 -28.94 2.94
N ARG A 32 14.81 -28.76 4.15
CA ARG A 32 14.10 -27.52 4.49
C ARG A 32 15.06 -26.37 4.30
N ALA A 33 14.66 -25.40 3.49
CA ALA A 33 15.36 -24.13 3.40
C ALA A 33 15.43 -23.52 4.81
N HIS A 34 16.62 -23.20 5.27
CA HIS A 34 16.83 -22.47 6.51
C HIS A 34 17.02 -21.00 6.19
N VAL A 35 16.45 -20.13 7.03
CA VAL A 35 16.67 -18.68 6.93
C VAL A 35 18.15 -18.39 7.15
N THR A 36 18.75 -17.69 6.21
CA THR A 36 20.17 -17.30 6.23
C THR A 36 20.33 -15.84 6.67
N ALA A 37 21.56 -15.43 6.93
CA ALA A 37 21.85 -14.02 7.21
C ALA A 37 21.51 -13.10 6.02
N ASP A 38 21.76 -13.59 4.80
CA ASP A 38 21.45 -12.83 3.58
C ASP A 38 19.93 -12.65 3.39
N ASP A 39 19.12 -13.66 3.78
CA ASP A 39 17.66 -13.55 3.75
C ASP A 39 17.16 -12.51 4.74
N ILE A 40 17.77 -12.44 5.94
CA ILE A 40 17.45 -11.43 6.95
C ILE A 40 17.86 -10.03 6.49
N GLU A 41 19.01 -9.86 5.86
CA GLU A 41 19.46 -8.60 5.28
C GLU A 41 18.46 -8.11 4.20
N ALA A 42 18.14 -8.97 3.23
CA ALA A 42 17.16 -8.66 2.19
C ALA A 42 15.75 -8.35 2.74
N ALA A 43 15.35 -9.01 3.83
CA ALA A 43 14.10 -8.74 4.51
C ALA A 43 14.09 -7.36 5.20
N ASN A 44 15.19 -6.97 5.82
CA ASN A 44 15.35 -5.64 6.42
C ASN A 44 15.37 -4.54 5.36
N ASP A 45 16.09 -4.72 4.25
CA ASP A 45 16.08 -3.78 3.12
C ASP A 45 14.66 -3.55 2.58
N LEU A 46 13.86 -4.61 2.49
CA LEU A 46 12.45 -4.51 2.09
C LEU A 46 11.62 -3.75 3.12
N ILE A 47 11.83 -4.00 4.42
CA ILE A 47 11.16 -3.30 5.51
C ILE A 47 11.48 -1.80 5.43
N ASP A 48 12.76 -1.45 5.34
CA ASP A 48 13.22 -0.06 5.29
C ASP A 48 12.61 0.68 4.08
N PHE A 49 12.56 0.03 2.92
CA PHE A 49 11.90 0.59 1.74
C PHE A 49 10.40 0.82 1.97
N ILE A 50 9.68 -0.16 2.55
CA ILE A 50 8.23 -0.02 2.81
C ILE A 50 7.96 1.08 3.82
N GLU A 51 8.75 1.18 4.89
CA GLU A 51 8.60 2.21 5.92
C GLU A 51 8.90 3.63 5.39
N ALA A 52 9.83 3.75 4.43
CA ALA A 52 10.09 5.00 3.71
C ALA A 52 8.94 5.39 2.75
N CYS A 53 8.01 4.48 2.45
CA CYS A 53 6.97 4.63 1.44
C CYS A 53 5.53 4.62 2.00
N PRO A 54 5.18 5.46 2.99
CA PRO A 54 3.85 5.44 3.62
C PRO A 54 2.72 5.90 2.70
N SER A 55 3.01 6.45 1.52
CA SER A 55 2.03 6.76 0.48
C SER A 55 2.66 6.67 -0.90
N MET A 56 1.82 6.59 -1.95
CA MET A 56 2.28 6.57 -3.35
C MET A 56 3.21 7.75 -3.72
N PHE A 57 3.04 8.88 -3.05
CA PHE A 57 3.89 10.07 -3.27
C PHE A 57 5.28 9.89 -2.66
N HIS A 58 5.34 9.28 -1.47
CA HIS A 58 6.60 8.90 -0.84
C HIS A 58 7.29 7.80 -1.65
N THR A 59 6.54 6.80 -2.12
CA THR A 59 7.08 5.74 -2.99
C THR A 59 7.75 6.32 -4.24
N ALA A 60 7.08 7.25 -4.92
CA ALA A 60 7.67 7.90 -6.09
C ALA A 60 8.94 8.70 -5.74
N ALA A 61 8.91 9.43 -4.62
CA ALA A 61 10.07 10.21 -4.16
C ALA A 61 11.26 9.31 -3.78
N THR A 62 11.02 8.21 -3.05
CA THR A 62 12.04 7.23 -2.68
C THR A 62 12.66 6.58 -3.92
N ILE A 63 11.83 6.11 -4.86
CA ILE A 63 12.31 5.53 -6.11
C ILE A 63 13.16 6.53 -6.91
N MET A 64 12.74 7.80 -7.00
CA MET A 64 13.53 8.82 -7.71
C MET A 64 14.87 9.07 -7.02
N ALA A 65 14.92 9.10 -5.68
CA ALA A 65 16.17 9.26 -4.94
C ALA A 65 17.14 8.09 -5.20
N GLU A 66 16.64 6.84 -5.16
CA GLU A 66 17.44 5.65 -5.48
C GLU A 66 17.95 5.66 -6.94
N LEU A 67 17.12 6.12 -7.89
CA LEU A 67 17.51 6.24 -9.27
C LEU A 67 18.61 7.32 -9.47
N ASP A 68 18.51 8.45 -8.76
CA ASP A 68 19.54 9.49 -8.77
C ASP A 68 20.87 8.94 -8.23
N GLU A 69 20.85 8.21 -7.10
CA GLU A 69 22.03 7.55 -6.53
C GLU A 69 22.63 6.50 -7.48
N ALA A 70 21.76 5.78 -8.22
CA ALA A 70 22.18 4.82 -9.23
C ALA A 70 22.68 5.46 -10.53
N GLY A 71 22.69 6.79 -10.63
CA GLY A 71 23.20 7.55 -11.78
C GLY A 71 22.25 7.58 -12.97
N PHE A 72 20.94 7.49 -12.73
CA PHE A 72 19.94 7.76 -13.76
C PHE A 72 19.74 9.28 -13.93
N THR A 73 19.39 9.69 -15.13
CA THR A 73 19.10 11.10 -15.46
C THR A 73 17.59 11.34 -15.50
N TYR A 74 17.14 12.34 -14.75
CA TYR A 74 15.73 12.75 -14.78
C TYR A 74 15.39 13.44 -16.10
N LEU A 75 14.29 13.03 -16.73
CA LEU A 75 13.74 13.60 -17.95
C LEU A 75 12.36 14.20 -17.66
N PRO A 76 12.25 15.55 -17.60
CA PRO A 76 10.95 16.20 -17.40
C PRO A 76 10.00 15.92 -18.58
N GLU A 77 8.71 15.61 -18.31
CA GLU A 77 7.74 15.34 -19.37
C GLU A 77 7.47 16.52 -20.31
N ASN A 78 7.70 17.75 -19.84
CA ASN A 78 7.46 18.98 -20.60
C ASN A 78 8.69 19.49 -21.37
N ALA A 79 9.75 18.71 -21.45
CA ALA A 79 10.98 19.05 -22.17
C ALA A 79 11.27 18.05 -23.30
N ALA A 80 12.10 18.46 -24.25
CA ALA A 80 12.67 17.51 -25.21
C ALA A 80 13.70 16.62 -24.49
N TRP A 81 13.67 15.33 -24.79
CA TRP A 81 14.58 14.36 -24.20
C TRP A 81 15.77 14.12 -25.13
N ASP A 82 16.96 14.23 -24.57
CA ASP A 82 18.19 13.85 -25.21
C ASP A 82 18.62 12.46 -24.73
N ILE A 83 18.35 11.45 -25.56
CA ILE A 83 18.51 10.04 -25.19
C ILE A 83 19.68 9.47 -26.00
N GLU A 84 20.65 8.89 -25.29
CA GLU A 84 21.81 8.27 -25.85
C GLU A 84 21.85 6.76 -25.66
N PRO A 85 22.45 5.98 -26.56
CA PRO A 85 22.73 4.57 -26.37
C PRO A 85 23.50 4.32 -25.06
N GLY A 86 23.11 3.30 -24.30
CA GLY A 86 23.68 3.00 -22.98
C GLY A 86 23.20 3.90 -21.84
N GLY A 87 22.46 4.97 -22.14
CA GLY A 87 21.95 5.91 -21.16
C GLY A 87 20.91 5.29 -20.21
N ARG A 88 20.80 5.86 -19.01
CA ARG A 88 19.85 5.49 -17.96
C ARG A 88 19.03 6.70 -17.61
N TYR A 89 17.72 6.57 -17.67
CA TYR A 89 16.81 7.69 -17.56
C TYR A 89 15.60 7.33 -16.72
N TYR A 90 14.98 8.34 -16.13
CA TYR A 90 13.67 8.21 -15.54
C TYR A 90 12.83 9.48 -15.74
N THR A 91 11.54 9.31 -15.69
CA THR A 91 10.55 10.39 -15.66
C THR A 91 9.48 10.08 -14.65
N GLN A 92 8.77 11.10 -14.20
CA GLN A 92 7.68 10.93 -13.25
C GLN A 92 6.43 11.67 -13.73
N ARG A 93 5.26 11.16 -13.31
CA ARG A 93 3.98 11.83 -13.54
C ARG A 93 3.24 12.03 -12.24
N ASN A 94 2.73 13.26 -12.04
CA ASN A 94 1.89 13.64 -10.91
C ASN A 94 2.51 13.33 -9.54
N THR A 95 3.85 13.23 -9.44
CA THR A 95 4.59 12.85 -8.23
C THR A 95 4.15 11.53 -7.58
N SER A 96 3.49 10.64 -8.33
CA SER A 96 2.96 9.37 -7.84
C SER A 96 3.27 8.17 -8.73
N SER A 97 3.83 8.39 -9.92
CA SER A 97 4.20 7.33 -10.85
C SER A 97 5.57 7.60 -11.43
N VAL A 98 6.40 6.59 -11.54
CA VAL A 98 7.76 6.68 -12.07
C VAL A 98 7.93 5.65 -13.19
N ILE A 99 8.60 6.06 -14.27
CA ILE A 99 9.08 5.17 -15.32
C ILE A 99 10.58 5.34 -15.40
N ALA A 100 11.33 4.28 -15.15
CA ALA A 100 12.77 4.24 -15.34
C ALA A 100 13.10 3.30 -16.51
N PHE A 101 14.10 3.67 -17.31
CA PHE A 101 14.51 2.85 -18.43
C PHE A 101 16.01 2.97 -18.72
N LYS A 102 16.57 1.90 -19.27
CA LYS A 102 17.93 1.87 -19.78
C LYS A 102 17.88 1.64 -21.28
N VAL A 103 18.65 2.41 -22.01
CA VAL A 103 18.83 2.25 -23.46
C VAL A 103 19.94 1.25 -23.71
N GLY A 104 19.74 0.31 -24.64
CA GLY A 104 20.78 -0.65 -25.03
C GLY A 104 22.00 0.04 -25.64
N GLU A 105 23.18 -0.46 -25.32
CA GLU A 105 24.45 0.07 -25.85
C GLU A 105 24.56 -0.10 -27.37
N ASP A 106 23.99 -1.20 -27.88
CA ASP A 106 24.03 -1.53 -29.33
C ASP A 106 22.95 -0.80 -30.15
N LEU A 107 22.07 -0.02 -29.51
CA LEU A 107 20.99 0.69 -30.20
C LEU A 107 21.52 1.67 -31.24
N ALA A 108 22.71 2.24 -31.04
CA ALA A 108 23.38 3.13 -32.00
C ALA A 108 23.61 2.46 -33.37
N ALA A 109 23.85 1.14 -33.39
CA ALA A 109 24.06 0.39 -34.63
C ALA A 109 22.79 0.21 -35.45
N THR A 110 21.62 0.36 -34.80
CA THR A 110 20.28 0.24 -35.42
C THR A 110 19.61 1.59 -35.68
N TRP A 111 20.25 2.69 -35.25
CA TRP A 111 19.72 4.04 -35.43
C TRP A 111 19.94 4.48 -36.87
N GLY A 112 18.87 4.66 -37.63
CA GLY A 112 18.94 5.13 -39.01
C GLY A 112 19.33 6.63 -39.13
N GLU A 113 19.69 7.06 -40.34
CA GLU A 113 20.01 8.49 -40.63
C GLU A 113 18.81 9.41 -40.39
N ASP A 114 17.58 8.84 -40.33
CA ASP A 114 16.33 9.52 -40.04
C ASP A 114 16.06 9.63 -38.51
N GLY A 115 16.97 9.14 -37.67
CA GLY A 115 16.83 9.14 -36.22
C GLY A 115 15.83 8.09 -35.67
N VAL A 116 15.46 7.11 -36.49
CA VAL A 116 14.55 6.03 -36.10
C VAL A 116 15.34 4.74 -35.88
N ALA A 117 15.16 4.10 -34.73
CA ALA A 117 15.76 2.81 -34.46
C ALA A 117 15.09 1.72 -35.33
N GLY A 118 15.91 0.94 -36.08
CA GLY A 118 15.41 -0.03 -37.05
C GLY A 118 14.90 -1.32 -36.40
N ASP A 119 15.71 -1.94 -35.54
CA ASP A 119 15.39 -3.24 -34.92
C ASP A 119 15.66 -3.15 -33.42
N TYR A 120 14.58 -3.02 -32.63
CA TYR A 120 14.65 -2.95 -31.18
C TYR A 120 13.48 -3.67 -30.53
N HIS A 121 13.65 -4.04 -29.28
CA HIS A 121 12.60 -4.64 -28.45
C HIS A 121 12.59 -4.00 -27.07
N PHE A 122 11.44 -4.07 -26.41
CA PHE A 122 11.29 -3.66 -25.03
C PHE A 122 11.20 -4.88 -24.12
N GLN A 123 11.91 -4.82 -22.99
CA GLN A 123 11.63 -5.66 -21.84
C GLN A 123 10.99 -4.79 -20.77
N LEU A 124 9.75 -5.09 -20.40
CA LEU A 124 8.95 -4.26 -19.50
C LEU A 124 8.67 -5.02 -18.20
N THR A 125 8.86 -4.33 -17.09
CA THR A 125 8.39 -4.76 -15.77
C THR A 125 7.54 -3.64 -15.20
N ALA A 126 6.43 -3.98 -14.57
CA ALA A 126 5.53 -3.01 -13.95
C ALA A 126 5.05 -3.52 -12.58
N SER A 127 4.90 -2.60 -11.65
CA SER A 127 4.37 -2.86 -10.32
C SER A 127 3.51 -1.70 -9.86
N HIS A 128 2.71 -1.91 -8.82
CA HIS A 128 2.03 -0.83 -8.12
C HIS A 128 3.03 0.00 -7.31
N SER A 129 2.79 1.32 -7.26
CA SER A 129 3.42 2.26 -6.34
C SER A 129 2.47 2.71 -5.23
N ASP A 130 1.21 2.29 -5.27
CA ASP A 130 0.16 2.58 -4.30
C ASP A 130 -0.33 1.31 -3.60
N SER A 131 -0.97 1.48 -2.45
CA SER A 131 -1.57 0.41 -1.67
C SER A 131 -3.01 0.77 -1.32
N PRO A 132 -3.91 -0.23 -1.15
CA PRO A 132 -5.26 0.02 -0.68
C PRO A 132 -5.26 0.67 0.71
N THR A 133 -6.07 1.72 0.87
CA THR A 133 -6.16 2.50 2.10
C THR A 133 -7.46 3.30 2.16
N PHE A 134 -7.58 4.21 3.13
CA PHE A 134 -8.65 5.18 3.21
C PHE A 134 -8.12 6.58 2.91
N LYS A 135 -8.71 7.25 1.90
CA LYS A 135 -8.40 8.62 1.54
C LYS A 135 -9.26 9.59 2.35
N VAL A 136 -8.64 10.64 2.87
CA VAL A 136 -9.36 11.76 3.49
C VAL A 136 -10.05 12.59 2.42
N LYS A 137 -11.35 12.82 2.58
CA LYS A 137 -12.15 13.60 1.62
C LYS A 137 -11.87 15.11 1.71
N ALA A 138 -12.37 15.86 0.71
CA ALA A 138 -12.23 17.30 0.65
C ALA A 138 -12.85 18.01 1.87
N VAL A 139 -14.00 17.51 2.37
CA VAL A 139 -14.57 17.89 3.66
C VAL A 139 -14.10 16.83 4.67
N PRO A 140 -13.05 17.12 5.44
CA PRO A 140 -12.30 16.07 6.14
C PRO A 140 -12.93 15.63 7.45
N GLU A 141 -13.86 16.37 8.00
CA GLU A 141 -14.34 16.20 9.36
C GLU A 141 -15.81 15.79 9.39
N LEU A 142 -16.14 14.95 10.35
CA LEU A 142 -17.50 14.51 10.69
C LEU A 142 -17.68 14.57 12.20
N ASP A 143 -18.80 15.15 12.64
CA ASP A 143 -19.19 15.03 14.04
C ASP A 143 -19.51 13.57 14.37
N GLY A 144 -19.04 13.14 15.51
CA GLY A 144 -19.31 11.83 16.08
C GLY A 144 -20.33 11.87 17.22
N ALA A 145 -20.51 10.75 17.89
CA ALA A 145 -21.34 10.68 19.10
C ALA A 145 -20.68 11.45 20.26
N GLY A 146 -21.46 12.22 21.00
CA GLY A 146 -20.94 13.10 22.04
C GLY A 146 -20.15 14.26 21.45
N GLU A 147 -18.96 14.51 21.99
CA GLU A 147 -18.05 15.56 21.51
C GLU A 147 -16.91 15.00 20.63
N THR A 148 -17.10 13.80 20.05
CA THR A 148 -16.04 13.17 19.24
C THR A 148 -15.98 13.77 17.83
N LEU A 149 -14.76 13.90 17.31
CA LEU A 149 -14.49 14.28 15.92
C LEU A 149 -13.91 13.09 15.15
N ARG A 150 -14.40 12.89 13.93
CA ARG A 150 -13.97 11.80 13.05
C ARG A 150 -13.47 12.35 11.72
N LEU A 151 -12.55 11.61 11.07
CA LEU A 151 -12.19 11.88 9.68
C LEU A 151 -13.25 11.31 8.73
N ASN A 152 -13.62 12.12 7.76
CA ASN A 152 -14.45 11.73 6.63
C ASN A 152 -13.56 11.08 5.57
N THR A 153 -13.62 9.79 5.49
CA THR A 153 -12.77 9.02 4.59
C THR A 153 -13.57 8.28 3.53
N GLU A 154 -12.89 7.88 2.48
CA GLU A 154 -13.39 6.97 1.45
C GLU A 154 -12.36 5.87 1.20
N ALA A 155 -12.85 4.67 0.89
CA ALA A 155 -11.99 3.56 0.55
C ALA A 155 -11.29 3.82 -0.79
N TYR A 156 -9.98 3.65 -0.79
CA TYR A 156 -9.12 3.73 -1.96
C TYR A 156 -8.58 2.34 -2.28
N GLY A 157 -9.00 1.78 -3.42
CA GLY A 157 -8.64 0.43 -3.82
C GLY A 157 -9.45 -0.68 -3.14
N GLY A 158 -9.09 -1.91 -3.43
CA GLY A 158 -9.69 -3.12 -2.85
C GLY A 158 -8.91 -3.57 -1.61
N MET A 159 -9.57 -3.64 -0.45
CA MET A 159 -8.91 -4.00 0.81
C MET A 159 -9.78 -4.92 1.65
N ILE A 160 -9.17 -5.53 2.65
CA ILE A 160 -9.86 -6.26 3.73
C ILE A 160 -10.21 -5.26 4.83
N ASP A 161 -11.49 -4.89 4.92
CA ASP A 161 -11.94 -3.79 5.78
C ASP A 161 -11.72 -4.07 7.29
N TYR A 162 -11.94 -5.29 7.75
CA TYR A 162 -11.88 -5.62 9.18
C TYR A 162 -10.46 -5.55 9.76
N THR A 163 -9.40 -5.60 8.95
CA THR A 163 -8.02 -5.50 9.44
C THR A 163 -7.62 -4.09 9.84
N TRP A 164 -8.46 -3.09 9.55
CA TRP A 164 -8.23 -1.69 9.89
C TRP A 164 -8.74 -1.30 11.28
N PHE A 165 -9.57 -2.16 11.90
CA PHE A 165 -10.07 -1.89 13.24
C PHE A 165 -8.97 -2.02 14.31
N ASP A 166 -9.09 -1.18 15.36
CA ASP A 166 -8.28 -1.18 16.57
C ASP A 166 -6.76 -0.99 16.33
N ARG A 167 -6.38 -0.47 15.15
CA ARG A 167 -5.00 -0.15 14.84
C ARG A 167 -4.72 1.33 15.07
N PRO A 168 -3.54 1.67 15.61
CA PRO A 168 -3.05 3.05 15.59
C PRO A 168 -2.77 3.46 14.16
N LEU A 169 -3.34 4.60 13.73
CA LEU A 169 -3.26 5.07 12.35
C LEU A 169 -2.63 6.46 12.29
N ALA A 170 -1.75 6.64 11.34
CA ALA A 170 -1.14 7.90 10.95
C ALA A 170 -1.79 8.43 9.66
N LEU A 171 -1.39 9.63 9.25
CA LEU A 171 -1.70 10.22 7.95
C LEU A 171 -0.42 10.38 7.14
N ALA A 172 -0.49 10.02 5.87
CA ALA A 172 0.56 10.30 4.91
C ALA A 172 0.00 10.67 3.55
N GLY A 173 0.79 11.41 2.76
CA GLY A 173 0.37 11.83 1.43
C GLY A 173 1.08 13.09 0.98
N ARG A 174 0.37 13.92 0.22
CA ARG A 174 0.86 15.24 -0.19
C ARG A 174 -0.12 16.34 0.14
N VAL A 175 0.42 17.53 0.31
CA VAL A 175 -0.33 18.77 0.48
C VAL A 175 0.17 19.78 -0.56
N LEU A 176 -0.76 20.47 -1.19
CA LEU A 176 -0.45 21.56 -2.12
C LEU A 176 -0.48 22.88 -1.35
N VAL A 177 0.69 23.48 -1.22
CA VAL A 177 0.89 24.72 -0.45
C VAL A 177 1.15 25.88 -1.39
N ARG A 178 0.52 27.01 -1.13
CA ARG A 178 0.81 28.26 -1.83
C ARG A 178 2.03 28.94 -1.21
N GLU A 179 3.05 29.16 -2.01
CA GLU A 179 4.24 29.88 -1.63
C GLU A 179 4.48 31.07 -2.58
N GLY A 180 4.01 32.24 -2.16
CA GLY A 180 3.95 33.41 -3.05
C GLY A 180 3.08 33.17 -4.28
N ASP A 181 3.67 33.25 -5.47
CA ASP A 181 3.00 33.03 -6.75
C ASP A 181 3.11 31.55 -7.24
N ARG A 182 3.67 30.65 -6.42
CA ARG A 182 3.86 29.24 -6.78
C ARG A 182 2.99 28.33 -5.94
N ILE A 183 2.76 27.14 -6.48
CA ILE A 183 2.14 26.03 -5.76
C ILE A 183 3.19 24.95 -5.63
N GLU A 184 3.47 24.54 -4.39
CA GLU A 184 4.40 23.49 -4.09
C GLU A 184 3.65 22.25 -3.61
N SER A 185 4.12 21.09 -4.03
CA SER A 185 3.66 19.81 -3.51
C SER A 185 4.63 19.37 -2.40
N ARG A 186 4.15 19.32 -1.18
CA ARG A 186 4.93 18.91 0.00
C ARG A 186 4.42 17.57 0.50
N LEU A 187 5.34 16.68 0.86
CA LEU A 187 5.00 15.39 1.43
C LEU A 187 4.72 15.53 2.93
N LEU A 188 3.69 14.83 3.40
CA LEU A 188 3.32 14.71 4.79
C LEU A 188 3.35 13.23 5.19
N ALA A 189 4.00 12.94 6.30
CA ALA A 189 3.81 11.71 7.07
C ALA A 189 3.84 12.09 8.55
N THR A 190 2.72 11.94 9.27
CA THR A 190 2.69 12.30 10.69
C THR A 190 3.59 11.36 11.48
N GLU A 191 4.41 11.93 12.37
CA GLU A 191 5.38 11.16 13.18
C GLU A 191 4.71 10.26 14.21
N ARG A 192 3.46 10.56 14.57
CA ARG A 192 2.68 9.83 15.58
C ARG A 192 1.36 9.36 15.02
N GLU A 193 0.75 8.46 15.75
CA GLU A 193 -0.63 8.02 15.50
C GLU A 193 -1.61 9.15 15.83
N VAL A 194 -2.49 9.42 14.89
CA VAL A 194 -3.46 10.53 14.99
C VAL A 194 -4.90 10.08 14.88
N ALA A 195 -5.14 8.81 14.55
CA ALA A 195 -6.48 8.29 14.29
C ALA A 195 -6.62 6.82 14.68
N ILE A 196 -7.86 6.40 14.93
CA ILE A 196 -8.22 5.01 15.19
C ILE A 196 -9.62 4.71 14.67
N ILE A 197 -9.83 3.55 14.09
CA ILE A 197 -11.16 2.98 13.80
C ILE A 197 -11.49 2.00 14.91
N PRO A 198 -12.26 2.37 15.93
CA PRO A 198 -12.53 1.50 17.06
C PRO A 198 -13.55 0.45 16.73
N SER A 199 -13.34 -0.79 17.17
CA SER A 199 -14.36 -1.81 17.21
C SER A 199 -15.33 -1.55 18.37
N LEU A 200 -16.53 -2.11 18.29
CA LEU A 200 -17.48 -2.08 19.38
C LEU A 200 -17.26 -3.25 20.33
N ALA A 201 -17.47 -3.01 21.62
CA ALA A 201 -17.51 -4.09 22.60
C ALA A 201 -18.55 -5.14 22.20
N ILE A 202 -18.29 -6.41 22.49
CA ILE A 202 -19.19 -7.54 22.15
C ILE A 202 -20.62 -7.32 22.65
N HIS A 203 -20.80 -6.60 23.75
CA HIS A 203 -22.13 -6.29 24.31
C HIS A 203 -22.94 -5.37 23.38
N MET A 204 -22.28 -4.57 22.54
CA MET A 204 -22.89 -3.65 21.60
C MET A 204 -23.04 -4.27 20.20
N ASN A 205 -22.32 -5.35 19.92
CA ASN A 205 -22.33 -6.05 18.62
C ASN A 205 -22.21 -7.57 18.81
N ARG A 206 -23.25 -8.20 19.37
CA ARG A 206 -23.21 -9.61 19.76
C ARG A 206 -23.07 -10.58 18.59
N GLY A 207 -23.53 -10.21 17.40
CA GLY A 207 -23.46 -11.02 16.20
C GLY A 207 -22.15 -10.86 15.40
N VAL A 208 -21.17 -10.08 15.88
CA VAL A 208 -19.94 -9.77 15.11
C VAL A 208 -19.18 -11.02 14.67
N ASN A 209 -19.18 -12.08 15.48
CA ASN A 209 -18.48 -13.33 15.18
C ASN A 209 -19.26 -14.26 14.23
N GLU A 210 -20.53 -13.96 13.94
CA GLU A 210 -21.37 -14.72 13.01
C GLU A 210 -21.28 -14.17 11.57
N GLY A 211 -20.82 -12.93 11.42
CA GLY A 211 -20.62 -12.25 10.17
C GLY A 211 -20.69 -10.74 10.36
N PHE A 212 -19.67 -10.02 9.88
CA PHE A 212 -19.59 -8.57 9.98
C PHE A 212 -19.16 -7.96 8.64
N ALA A 213 -20.00 -7.10 8.10
CA ALA A 213 -19.73 -6.31 6.91
C ALA A 213 -19.81 -4.83 7.28
N PRO A 214 -18.70 -4.15 7.58
CA PRO A 214 -18.71 -2.76 7.99
C PRO A 214 -19.20 -1.84 6.85
N ASN A 215 -19.97 -0.82 7.23
CA ASN A 215 -20.33 0.26 6.33
C ASN A 215 -19.17 1.26 6.29
N ARG A 216 -18.50 1.36 5.14
CA ARG A 216 -17.31 2.20 4.96
C ARG A 216 -17.55 3.68 5.27
N ALA A 217 -18.76 4.20 5.03
CA ALA A 217 -19.10 5.60 5.27
C ALA A 217 -19.53 5.89 6.73
N VAL A 218 -19.72 4.86 7.55
CA VAL A 218 -20.18 5.00 8.93
C VAL A 218 -19.21 4.38 9.91
N ASP A 219 -18.87 3.10 9.70
CA ASP A 219 -18.10 2.31 10.66
C ASP A 219 -16.59 2.54 10.51
N LEU A 220 -16.12 2.94 9.29
CA LEU A 220 -14.70 3.06 8.96
C LEU A 220 -14.22 4.53 8.87
N CYS A 221 -14.99 5.47 9.44
CA CYS A 221 -14.55 6.85 9.61
C CYS A 221 -13.79 6.97 10.95
N PRO A 222 -12.45 7.12 10.93
CA PRO A 222 -11.66 7.04 12.15
C PRO A 222 -11.91 8.20 13.11
N LEU A 223 -11.80 7.94 14.41
CA LEU A 223 -11.79 8.95 15.46
C LEU A 223 -10.42 9.65 15.48
N ILE A 224 -10.45 10.96 15.62
CA ILE A 224 -9.25 11.81 15.79
C ILE A 224 -9.27 12.62 17.08
N SER A 225 -10.44 12.80 17.69
CA SER A 225 -10.59 13.53 18.96
C SER A 225 -11.82 13.07 19.73
N ALA A 226 -11.74 13.24 21.05
CA ALA A 226 -12.84 12.99 22.00
C ALA A 226 -13.18 14.25 22.82
N GLY A 227 -13.22 15.43 22.13
CA GLY A 227 -13.67 16.69 22.71
C GLY A 227 -12.70 17.87 22.65
N GLU A 228 -11.42 17.64 22.38
CA GLU A 228 -10.42 18.71 22.27
C GLU A 228 -10.47 19.43 20.92
N LEU A 229 -10.68 18.68 19.83
CA LEU A 229 -10.78 19.21 18.46
C LEU A 229 -12.22 19.41 18.04
N LYS A 230 -12.43 20.42 17.18
CA LYS A 230 -13.73 20.79 16.60
C LYS A 230 -13.67 20.79 15.08
N GLN A 231 -14.83 20.88 14.43
CA GLN A 231 -14.89 21.12 13.00
C GLN A 231 -14.14 22.39 12.61
N GLY A 232 -13.28 22.28 11.61
CA GLY A 232 -12.42 23.36 11.10
C GLY A 232 -10.98 23.28 11.62
N ASP A 233 -10.68 22.45 12.62
CA ASP A 233 -9.33 22.34 13.18
C ASP A 233 -8.38 21.51 12.32
N PHE A 234 -8.90 20.63 11.45
CA PHE A 234 -8.07 19.70 10.69
C PHE A 234 -7.06 20.40 9.78
N ASP A 235 -7.50 21.44 9.05
CA ASP A 235 -6.62 22.18 8.14
C ASP A 235 -5.56 22.99 8.93
N ALA A 236 -5.88 23.46 10.13
CA ALA A 236 -4.91 24.10 11.02
C ALA A 236 -3.85 23.12 11.50
N LEU A 237 -4.24 21.89 11.87
CA LEU A 237 -3.28 20.84 12.25
C LEU A 237 -2.34 20.47 11.10
N ILE A 238 -2.86 20.40 9.87
CA ILE A 238 -2.02 20.14 8.69
C ILE A 238 -1.12 21.34 8.38
N ALA A 239 -1.58 22.56 8.60
CA ALA A 239 -0.78 23.76 8.40
C ALA A 239 0.40 23.85 9.39
N ASP A 240 0.18 23.48 10.65
CA ASP A 240 1.21 23.41 11.69
C ASP A 240 2.36 22.45 11.30
N GLU A 241 2.08 21.32 10.64
CA GLU A 241 3.11 20.37 10.19
C GLU A 241 4.07 20.97 9.14
N PHE A 242 3.67 22.06 8.47
CA PHE A 242 4.47 22.75 7.45
C PHE A 242 4.91 24.15 7.82
N ASP A 243 4.58 24.63 9.03
CA ASP A 243 4.81 26.02 9.45
C ASP A 243 4.25 27.04 8.46
N VAL A 244 2.97 26.84 8.08
CA VAL A 244 2.22 27.71 7.14
C VAL A 244 0.86 28.07 7.72
N GLU A 245 0.22 29.11 7.14
CA GLU A 245 -1.16 29.45 7.49
C GLU A 245 -2.15 28.49 6.79
N PRO A 246 -3.29 28.14 7.41
CA PRO A 246 -4.29 27.24 6.83
C PRO A 246 -4.77 27.66 5.43
N GLU A 247 -4.86 28.97 5.16
CA GLU A 247 -5.27 29.53 3.88
C GLU A 247 -4.24 29.30 2.75
N GLN A 248 -3.04 28.90 3.08
CA GLN A 248 -2.01 28.52 2.12
C GLN A 248 -2.20 27.09 1.60
N ILE A 249 -2.98 26.27 2.30
CA ILE A 249 -3.30 24.91 1.87
C ILE A 249 -4.36 24.97 0.78
N LEU A 250 -3.97 24.65 -0.46
CA LEU A 250 -4.86 24.67 -1.63
C LEU A 250 -5.54 23.35 -1.90
N GLY A 251 -4.96 22.27 -1.40
CA GLY A 251 -5.48 20.92 -1.58
C GLY A 251 -4.61 19.88 -0.91
N ARG A 252 -5.17 18.69 -0.77
CA ARG A 252 -4.48 17.57 -0.13
C ARG A 252 -4.94 16.24 -0.68
N ASP A 253 -4.01 15.31 -0.79
CA ASP A 253 -4.23 13.89 -1.03
C ASP A 253 -3.62 13.13 0.15
N LEU A 254 -4.39 12.96 1.23
CA LEU A 254 -3.96 12.32 2.46
C LEU A 254 -4.65 10.97 2.64
N PHE A 255 -3.91 10.01 3.15
CA PHE A 255 -4.33 8.63 3.33
C PHE A 255 -4.01 8.14 4.74
N LEU A 256 -4.82 7.21 5.24
CA LEU A 256 -4.52 6.51 6.49
C LEU A 256 -3.37 5.54 6.28
N VAL A 257 -2.50 5.46 7.26
CA VAL A 257 -1.35 4.54 7.26
C VAL A 257 -1.33 3.76 8.58
N ASN A 258 -1.09 2.45 8.50
CA ASN A 258 -0.79 1.67 9.68
C ASN A 258 0.56 2.10 10.27
N ARG A 259 0.61 2.41 11.56
CA ARG A 259 1.82 2.91 12.23
C ARG A 259 2.50 1.86 13.11
N GLN A 260 2.05 0.62 13.03
CA GLN A 260 2.75 -0.48 13.69
C GLN A 260 4.06 -0.73 12.95
N ASP A 261 5.16 -0.80 13.70
CA ASP A 261 6.48 -1.04 13.12
C ASP A 261 6.49 -2.36 12.35
N ALA A 262 7.08 -2.33 11.17
CA ALA A 262 7.39 -3.52 10.41
C ALA A 262 8.48 -4.34 11.14
N ARG A 263 8.41 -5.65 11.04
CA ARG A 263 9.39 -6.52 11.69
C ARG A 263 9.44 -7.90 11.10
N ILE A 264 10.59 -8.54 11.27
CA ILE A 264 10.75 -9.98 11.07
C ILE A 264 10.28 -10.68 12.35
N TRP A 265 9.55 -11.78 12.21
CA TRP A 265 9.01 -12.52 13.34
C TRP A 265 8.75 -14.00 13.03
N GLY A 266 8.29 -14.72 14.06
CA GLY A 266 8.11 -16.17 14.03
C GLY A 266 9.13 -16.87 14.90
N TRP A 267 8.94 -18.16 15.14
CA TRP A 267 9.89 -18.95 15.95
C TRP A 267 11.26 -19.15 15.25
N ALA A 268 11.31 -18.98 13.94
CA ALA A 268 12.49 -19.15 13.11
C ALA A 268 12.70 -17.97 12.16
N ASP A 269 12.15 -16.79 12.48
CA ASP A 269 12.28 -15.54 11.74
C ASP A 269 11.89 -15.65 10.25
N GLU A 270 10.81 -16.40 9.98
CA GLU A 270 10.36 -16.77 8.63
C GLU A 270 9.29 -15.82 8.07
N PHE A 271 8.81 -14.83 8.84
CA PHE A 271 7.73 -13.95 8.47
C PHE A 271 8.15 -12.48 8.57
N ILE A 272 7.58 -11.66 7.67
CA ILE A 272 7.64 -10.20 7.73
C ILE A 272 6.22 -9.69 7.94
N SER A 273 6.04 -8.71 8.82
CA SER A 273 4.82 -7.91 8.93
C SER A 273 5.15 -6.44 8.70
N THR A 274 4.31 -5.77 7.92
CA THR A 274 4.44 -4.34 7.59
C THR A 274 3.12 -3.65 7.85
#